data_9ed299a0bd012f36c721146c00205f24
#
_entry.id   9ed299a0bd012f36c721146c00205f24
#
_cell.length_a   1.000
_cell.length_b   1.000
_cell.length_c   1.000
_cell.angle_alpha   90.00
_cell.angle_beta   90.00
_cell.angle_gamma   90.00
#
_symmetry.space_group_name_H-M   'P 1'
#
loop_
_entity.id
_entity.type
_entity.pdbx_description
1 polymer ?
#
loop_
_entity_poly.entity_id
_entity_poly.type
_entity_poly.pdbx_seq_one_letter_code
_entity_poly.pdbx_strand_id
1 'polypeptide(L)'
;MRNERGGGTMVAERNVPHHHRPKFGALLHSSDPSLTSPTSTNETNNNYNNHHNDYSTRHSSASATSPRYYDNSTQGGSSTEGSPYVMSPWNPATASPYNKSPWITPSSLNPLDENFPLNGLIGSLVREEGHIYSLAVKGDLLYTGSDSRNIRVWKNLKDFTGFKSKSGLIKAIVTSGERIFTGHQDGKIRVWKLSEKNPSNYRRVGSLPTMKDFIRSSMKPKNYVEVRRHRSVVRIRHFDAVSCMSMNEEQGLLYSGSWDKSFKVWRIADSKCLESVAAHEDAVNSVVVGFESLVFTGSADGTVKVWRRELQGKGTSHVLVQTLLKQENAVTALAVNKEAAIVYCGSSNGLVNYWERAKHLSHGGVLRGHKLAVLCLSSAGNLVFSGSADKNICIWRREEGGAHTCLSVLTGHTGPVKCLTVVEDHGSENKAGQGWVLYSGSLDRSVKVWRVSEDAPDLRQIRASVKDASIRQEAARLHY
;
A
#
# COMPACT_ATOMS: atom_id res chain seq x y z
N MET A 1 -20.78 69.65 -4.93
CA MET A 1 -21.66 69.61 -6.12
C MET A 1 -21.45 68.29 -6.86
N ARG A 2 -22.56 67.59 -7.04
CA ARG A 2 -22.89 66.49 -7.95
C ARG A 2 -22.26 65.08 -7.69
N ASN A 3 -23.16 64.26 -7.24
CA ASN A 3 -23.29 62.82 -7.37
C ASN A 3 -23.17 62.32 -8.79
N GLU A 4 -22.57 61.15 -8.98
CA GLU A 4 -23.10 60.20 -9.98
C GLU A 4 -22.99 58.77 -9.43
N ARG A 5 -24.13 58.08 -9.43
CA ARG A 5 -24.35 56.67 -9.12
C ARG A 5 -24.06 55.83 -10.34
N GLY A 6 -23.26 54.79 -10.22
CA GLY A 6 -23.12 53.73 -11.22
C GLY A 6 -23.56 52.40 -10.59
N GLY A 7 -24.66 51.86 -11.13
CA GLY A 7 -25.25 50.57 -10.74
C GLY A 7 -24.41 49.39 -11.23
N GLY A 8 -24.00 48.50 -10.32
CA GLY A 8 -23.40 47.24 -10.64
C GLY A 8 -24.41 46.10 -10.58
N THR A 9 -24.56 45.44 -11.71
CA THR A 9 -25.41 44.27 -11.93
C THR A 9 -24.94 43.08 -11.14
N MET A 10 -25.80 42.53 -10.31
CA MET A 10 -25.57 41.22 -9.64
C MET A 10 -25.66 40.10 -10.69
N VAL A 11 -24.57 39.38 -10.87
CA VAL A 11 -24.56 38.11 -11.60
C VAL A 11 -24.85 36.98 -10.61
N ALA A 12 -25.97 36.31 -10.82
CA ALA A 12 -26.38 35.16 -10.01
C ALA A 12 -25.41 34.00 -10.24
N GLU A 13 -24.75 33.55 -9.17
CA GLU A 13 -23.99 32.32 -9.16
C GLU A 13 -24.93 31.11 -9.28
N ARG A 14 -24.77 30.37 -10.38
CA ARG A 14 -25.43 29.07 -10.56
C ARG A 14 -24.84 28.05 -9.61
N ASN A 15 -25.65 27.53 -8.71
CA ASN A 15 -25.37 26.36 -7.91
C ASN A 15 -25.06 25.15 -8.80
N VAL A 16 -23.81 24.70 -8.81
CA VAL A 16 -23.41 23.44 -9.40
C VAL A 16 -23.62 22.33 -8.35
N PRO A 17 -24.32 21.24 -8.66
CA PRO A 17 -24.55 20.17 -7.70
C PRO A 17 -23.23 19.48 -7.35
N HIS A 18 -22.94 19.43 -6.05
CA HIS A 18 -21.83 18.67 -5.51
C HIS A 18 -22.06 17.16 -5.74
N HIS A 19 -21.35 16.57 -6.67
CA HIS A 19 -21.26 15.13 -6.80
C HIS A 19 -20.56 14.56 -5.55
N HIS A 20 -21.27 13.75 -4.79
CA HIS A 20 -20.69 12.99 -3.67
C HIS A 20 -19.60 12.04 -4.18
N ARG A 21 -18.34 12.36 -3.90
CA ARG A 21 -17.20 11.44 -4.11
C ARG A 21 -17.40 10.18 -3.26
N PRO A 22 -17.30 8.97 -3.84
CA PRO A 22 -17.26 7.75 -3.03
C PRO A 22 -16.05 7.78 -2.12
N LYS A 23 -16.24 7.46 -0.84
CA LYS A 23 -15.15 7.41 0.14
C LYS A 23 -14.14 6.35 -0.29
N PHE A 24 -12.85 6.70 -0.34
CA PHE A 24 -11.75 5.82 -0.76
C PHE A 24 -11.74 4.44 -0.10
N GLY A 25 -12.26 4.32 1.15
CA GLY A 25 -12.45 3.05 1.84
C GLY A 25 -13.42 2.09 1.15
N ALA A 26 -14.41 2.59 0.40
CA ALA A 26 -15.37 1.76 -0.34
C ALA A 26 -14.73 1.11 -1.59
N LEU A 27 -13.76 1.78 -2.22
CA LEU A 27 -13.01 1.24 -3.36
C LEU A 27 -12.10 0.05 -2.99
N LEU A 28 -11.73 -0.07 -1.72
CA LEU A 28 -10.87 -1.16 -1.23
C LEU A 28 -11.65 -2.40 -0.77
N HIS A 29 -12.97 -2.31 -0.63
CA HIS A 29 -13.83 -3.41 -0.16
C HIS A 29 -14.81 -3.95 -1.21
N SER A 30 -14.91 -3.36 -2.40
CA SER A 30 -15.78 -3.83 -3.47
C SER A 30 -15.11 -4.94 -4.29
N SER A 31 -15.10 -6.15 -3.77
CA SER A 31 -14.84 -7.38 -4.52
C SER A 31 -16.11 -8.19 -4.74
N ASP A 32 -17.27 -7.53 -4.85
CA ASP A 32 -18.54 -8.20 -5.14
C ASP A 32 -18.92 -7.97 -6.61
N PRO A 33 -19.01 -9.02 -7.46
CA PRO A 33 -19.26 -8.88 -8.90
C PRO A 33 -20.73 -8.66 -9.28
N SER A 34 -21.64 -8.39 -8.34
CA SER A 34 -23.09 -8.37 -8.57
C SER A 34 -23.73 -7.00 -8.79
N LEU A 35 -22.96 -5.93 -9.03
CA LEU A 35 -23.54 -4.62 -9.37
C LEU A 35 -23.38 -4.30 -10.85
N THR A 36 -24.22 -4.93 -11.67
CA THR A 36 -24.53 -4.49 -13.03
C THR A 36 -25.81 -3.66 -13.01
N SER A 37 -25.69 -2.43 -13.48
CA SER A 37 -26.63 -1.46 -14.08
C SER A 37 -28.12 -1.46 -13.67
N PRO A 38 -28.68 -0.32 -13.33
CA PRO A 38 -30.13 -0.14 -13.31
C PRO A 38 -30.65 0.31 -14.68
N THR A 39 -31.53 -0.45 -15.26
CA THR A 39 -32.43 -0.05 -16.33
C THR A 39 -33.54 0.84 -15.74
N SER A 40 -33.77 1.93 -16.43
CA SER A 40 -34.87 2.86 -16.22
C SER A 40 -36.24 2.24 -16.49
N THR A 41 -37.21 2.44 -15.59
CA THR A 41 -38.62 2.61 -15.97
C THR A 41 -39.34 3.51 -14.97
N ASN A 42 -40.14 4.36 -15.53
CA ASN A 42 -40.96 5.39 -14.94
C ASN A 42 -42.21 4.86 -14.21
N GLU A 43 -42.82 5.85 -13.49
CA GLU A 43 -44.24 6.01 -13.13
C GLU A 43 -44.69 5.51 -11.77
N THR A 44 -45.25 6.29 -10.97
CA THR A 44 -46.34 7.20 -10.71
C THR A 44 -46.78 7.19 -9.25
N ASN A 45 -46.94 8.37 -8.72
CA ASN A 45 -47.89 8.86 -7.70
C ASN A 45 -48.63 7.90 -6.75
N ASN A 46 -48.57 8.14 -5.44
CA ASN A 46 -49.66 8.80 -4.69
C ASN A 46 -49.38 8.95 -3.19
N ASN A 47 -49.83 10.09 -2.71
CA ASN A 47 -50.04 10.58 -1.37
C ASN A 47 -50.67 9.58 -0.37
N TYR A 48 -50.36 9.68 0.92
CA TYR A 48 -51.19 10.18 2.00
C TYR A 48 -50.53 10.03 3.41
N ASN A 49 -50.47 11.15 4.04
CA ASN A 49 -50.58 11.52 5.47
C ASN A 49 -50.56 10.52 6.66
N ASN A 50 -49.74 10.98 7.62
CA ASN A 50 -50.04 11.24 9.05
C ASN A 50 -50.12 10.12 10.08
N HIS A 51 -49.40 10.33 11.11
CA HIS A 51 -49.64 10.50 12.57
C HIS A 51 -48.75 9.64 13.49
N HIS A 52 -48.03 10.39 14.34
CA HIS A 52 -47.76 10.24 15.77
C HIS A 52 -47.93 8.86 16.45
N ASN A 53 -46.93 8.40 17.18
CA ASN A 53 -46.77 8.60 18.63
C ASN A 53 -45.64 7.72 19.21
N ASP A 54 -45.01 8.31 20.22
CA ASP A 54 -44.15 7.74 21.26
C ASP A 54 -44.62 6.41 21.85
N TYR A 55 -43.73 5.58 22.33
CA TYR A 55 -43.49 5.23 23.72
C TYR A 55 -42.39 4.19 23.90
N SER A 56 -41.53 4.50 24.85
CA SER A 56 -40.53 3.64 25.50
C SER A 56 -41.12 2.33 26.05
N THR A 57 -40.35 1.26 26.13
CA THR A 57 -40.02 0.57 27.39
C THR A 57 -39.04 -0.61 27.20
N ARG A 58 -38.28 -0.80 28.25
CA ARG A 58 -37.34 -1.88 28.59
C ARG A 58 -37.99 -3.27 28.63
N HIS A 59 -37.20 -4.34 28.38
CA HIS A 59 -36.89 -5.46 29.29
C HIS A 59 -36.13 -6.56 28.57
N SER A 60 -34.96 -6.88 29.00
CA SER A 60 -34.35 -8.00 29.74
C SER A 60 -34.69 -9.43 29.27
N SER A 61 -33.59 -10.14 29.00
CA SER A 61 -33.21 -11.52 29.29
C SER A 61 -34.11 -12.69 28.86
N ALA A 62 -33.49 -13.65 28.15
CA ALA A 62 -33.42 -15.05 28.61
C ALA A 62 -32.61 -15.94 27.67
N SER A 63 -31.82 -16.78 28.26
CA SER A 63 -31.06 -17.90 27.80
C SER A 63 -31.91 -19.07 27.31
N ALA A 64 -31.43 -19.84 26.30
CA ALA A 64 -31.78 -21.26 26.12
C ALA A 64 -30.74 -21.96 25.23
N THR A 65 -29.87 -22.76 25.77
CA THR A 65 -29.69 -24.22 25.79
C THR A 65 -29.70 -24.93 24.43
N SER A 66 -28.56 -25.61 24.19
CA SER A 66 -28.32 -26.63 23.18
C SER A 66 -29.19 -27.87 23.37
N PRO A 67 -29.36 -28.69 22.36
CA PRO A 67 -29.48 -30.13 22.56
C PRO A 67 -28.36 -30.95 21.96
N ARG A 68 -27.85 -31.82 22.78
CA ARG A 68 -27.05 -33.02 22.40
C ARG A 68 -27.96 -34.01 21.73
N TYR A 69 -27.44 -34.78 20.73
CA TYR A 69 -27.96 -36.11 20.45
C TYR A 69 -26.86 -37.09 20.06
N TYR A 70 -27.00 -38.26 20.58
CA TYR A 70 -26.40 -39.52 20.77
C TYR A 70 -25.69 -40.21 19.61
N ASP A 71 -24.64 -40.87 20.01
CA ASP A 71 -23.88 -41.98 19.47
C ASP A 71 -24.76 -43.18 19.09
N ASN A 72 -24.45 -43.86 17.99
CA ASN A 72 -24.63 -45.29 17.91
C ASN A 72 -23.71 -45.97 16.87
N SER A 73 -22.95 -46.88 17.38
CA SER A 73 -22.03 -47.81 16.77
C SER A 73 -22.72 -48.80 15.84
N THR A 74 -22.08 -49.21 14.70
CA THR A 74 -21.85 -50.61 14.33
C THR A 74 -20.91 -50.76 13.12
N GLN A 75 -19.94 -51.55 13.32
CA GLN A 75 -19.07 -52.44 12.55
C GLN A 75 -19.13 -52.50 10.99
N GLY A 76 -17.92 -52.50 10.42
CA GLY A 76 -17.48 -53.53 9.44
C GLY A 76 -17.24 -53.02 8.03
N GLY A 77 -16.00 -53.11 7.57
CA GLY A 77 -15.67 -53.03 6.15
C GLY A 77 -14.34 -52.34 5.82
N SER A 78 -13.28 -53.13 5.73
CA SER A 78 -11.99 -52.73 5.22
C SER A 78 -12.05 -52.28 3.76
N SER A 79 -11.68 -51.05 3.47
CA SER A 79 -11.18 -50.65 2.16
C SER A 79 -10.17 -49.51 2.37
N THR A 80 -8.98 -49.81 1.94
CA THR A 80 -7.84 -48.89 1.88
C THR A 80 -8.14 -47.78 0.87
N GLU A 81 -8.61 -46.64 1.34
CA GLU A 81 -8.61 -45.39 0.58
C GLU A 81 -7.59 -44.43 1.16
N GLY A 82 -6.63 -44.12 0.31
CA GLY A 82 -5.52 -43.20 0.64
C GLY A 82 -6.00 -41.82 0.95
N SER A 83 -5.45 -41.26 2.01
CA SER A 83 -5.61 -39.91 2.45
C SER A 83 -5.37 -38.89 1.33
N PRO A 84 -6.24 -37.87 1.14
CA PRO A 84 -6.10 -36.87 0.07
C PRO A 84 -5.05 -35.78 0.36
N TYR A 85 -4.15 -35.98 1.34
CA TYR A 85 -3.21 -34.94 1.77
C TYR A 85 -1.74 -35.20 1.40
N VAL A 86 -1.45 -35.89 0.29
CA VAL A 86 -0.09 -36.03 -0.24
C VAL A 86 -0.01 -35.49 -1.67
N MET A 87 -0.22 -34.19 -1.83
CA MET A 87 0.26 -33.45 -2.99
C MET A 87 0.96 -32.20 -2.48
N SER A 88 2.26 -32.33 -2.29
CA SER A 88 3.15 -31.20 -2.08
C SER A 88 3.10 -30.29 -3.33
N PRO A 89 2.89 -28.97 -3.21
CA PRO A 89 2.91 -28.07 -4.38
C PRO A 89 4.29 -27.93 -5.04
N TRP A 90 5.26 -28.71 -4.63
CA TRP A 90 6.67 -28.61 -5.02
C TRP A 90 7.14 -29.70 -5.98
N ASN A 91 6.22 -30.36 -6.69
CA ASN A 91 6.63 -31.31 -7.73
C ASN A 91 6.90 -30.54 -9.04
N PRO A 92 8.15 -30.49 -9.53
CA PRO A 92 8.50 -29.70 -10.72
C PRO A 92 7.95 -30.26 -12.05
N ALA A 93 7.17 -31.35 -12.01
CA ALA A 93 6.67 -32.03 -13.21
C ALA A 93 5.22 -31.71 -13.60
N THR A 94 4.48 -30.89 -12.83
CA THR A 94 3.13 -30.48 -13.23
C THR A 94 3.14 -29.03 -13.68
N ALA A 95 3.03 -28.82 -14.99
CA ALA A 95 2.85 -27.50 -15.60
C ALA A 95 1.65 -26.80 -14.95
N SER A 96 1.91 -25.67 -14.29
CA SER A 96 0.89 -24.81 -13.71
C SER A 96 -0.11 -24.37 -14.80
N PRO A 97 -1.43 -24.45 -14.58
CA PRO A 97 -2.42 -23.98 -15.54
C PRO A 97 -2.36 -22.45 -15.81
N TYR A 98 -1.48 -21.72 -15.14
CA TYR A 98 -1.30 -20.27 -15.28
C TYR A 98 -0.23 -19.85 -16.31
N ASN A 99 0.37 -20.78 -17.04
CA ASN A 99 1.35 -20.49 -18.11
C ASN A 99 0.75 -19.92 -19.40
N LYS A 100 -0.55 -19.64 -19.43
CA LYS A 100 -1.20 -18.97 -20.58
C LYS A 100 -1.46 -17.50 -20.33
N SER A 101 -0.42 -16.73 -20.05
CA SER A 101 -0.49 -15.28 -20.19
C SER A 101 -0.13 -14.90 -21.63
N PRO A 102 -0.96 -14.14 -22.35
CA PRO A 102 -0.64 -13.72 -23.72
C PRO A 102 0.57 -12.78 -23.81
N TRP A 103 1.22 -12.52 -22.68
CA TRP A 103 2.27 -11.50 -22.59
C TRP A 103 3.69 -12.06 -22.52
N ILE A 104 3.93 -13.26 -22.03
CA ILE A 104 5.21 -13.96 -22.09
C ILE A 104 4.96 -15.46 -21.87
N THR A 105 5.09 -16.28 -22.89
CA THR A 105 5.31 -17.71 -22.72
C THR A 105 6.81 -17.97 -22.63
N PRO A 106 7.35 -18.53 -21.55
CA PRO A 106 8.76 -18.90 -21.46
C PRO A 106 9.19 -19.97 -22.43
N SER A 107 8.25 -20.57 -23.16
CA SER A 107 8.48 -21.72 -24.05
C SER A 107 8.95 -21.37 -25.47
N SER A 108 9.14 -20.09 -25.80
CA SER A 108 9.68 -19.69 -27.11
C SER A 108 11.13 -19.17 -27.08
N LEU A 109 11.75 -19.14 -25.92
CA LEU A 109 13.18 -18.87 -25.81
C LEU A 109 13.90 -20.20 -25.75
N ASN A 110 14.81 -20.43 -26.69
CA ASN A 110 15.66 -21.62 -26.71
C ASN A 110 16.32 -21.84 -25.35
N PRO A 111 16.37 -23.08 -24.83
CA PRO A 111 17.00 -23.39 -23.55
C PRO A 111 18.52 -23.18 -23.52
N LEU A 112 19.11 -22.67 -24.57
CA LEU A 112 20.56 -22.54 -24.76
C LEU A 112 21.10 -21.13 -24.44
N ASP A 113 20.27 -20.12 -24.13
CA ASP A 113 20.78 -18.82 -23.69
C ASP A 113 20.69 -18.71 -22.14
N GLU A 114 21.66 -19.36 -21.50
CA GLU A 114 21.86 -19.30 -20.04
C GLU A 114 22.28 -17.92 -19.51
N ASN A 115 22.44 -16.92 -20.38
CA ASN A 115 23.05 -15.63 -20.06
C ASN A 115 22.08 -14.46 -19.87
N PHE A 116 20.75 -14.63 -19.98
CA PHE A 116 19.82 -13.54 -19.71
C PHE A 116 19.30 -13.62 -18.28
N PRO A 117 19.55 -12.58 -17.44
CA PRO A 117 18.93 -12.49 -16.12
C PRO A 117 17.41 -12.33 -16.28
N LEU A 118 16.68 -13.42 -16.08
CA LEU A 118 15.22 -13.44 -16.22
C LEU A 118 14.58 -12.85 -14.97
N ASN A 119 13.77 -11.83 -15.15
CA ASN A 119 12.84 -11.37 -14.12
C ASN A 119 11.80 -12.46 -13.88
N GLY A 120 11.65 -12.96 -12.65
CA GLY A 120 10.78 -14.09 -12.41
C GLY A 120 10.33 -14.28 -10.99
N LEU A 121 9.27 -15.08 -10.82
CA LEU A 121 8.75 -15.50 -9.54
C LEU A 121 9.70 -16.52 -8.89
N ILE A 122 10.23 -16.20 -7.73
CA ILE A 122 11.06 -17.11 -6.92
C ILE A 122 10.19 -17.98 -6.02
N GLY A 123 9.14 -17.39 -5.42
CA GLY A 123 8.32 -18.09 -4.45
C GLY A 123 7.04 -17.36 -4.07
N SER A 124 6.18 -18.07 -3.41
CA SER A 124 4.92 -17.55 -2.89
C SER A 124 4.72 -17.99 -1.45
N LEU A 125 4.50 -17.02 -0.56
CA LEU A 125 4.21 -17.23 0.84
C LEU A 125 2.70 -17.08 1.01
N VAL A 126 2.02 -18.20 1.18
CA VAL A 126 0.56 -18.23 1.33
C VAL A 126 0.21 -18.63 2.74
N ARG A 127 -0.62 -17.83 3.40
CA ARG A 127 -1.31 -18.21 4.63
C ARG A 127 -2.74 -17.70 4.58
N GLU A 128 -3.66 -18.49 5.07
CA GLU A 128 -5.10 -18.19 5.08
C GLU A 128 -5.50 -17.09 6.09
N GLU A 129 -4.53 -16.42 6.72
CA GLU A 129 -4.75 -15.52 7.85
C GLU A 129 -5.24 -14.11 7.49
N GLY A 130 -5.52 -13.82 6.22
CA GLY A 130 -6.09 -12.54 5.81
C GLY A 130 -5.27 -11.78 4.76
N HIS A 131 -5.86 -10.70 4.27
CA HIS A 131 -5.29 -9.85 3.23
C HIS A 131 -4.01 -9.16 3.70
N ILE A 132 -3.00 -9.06 2.84
CA ILE A 132 -1.73 -8.42 3.18
C ILE A 132 -1.80 -6.93 2.88
N TYR A 133 -1.58 -6.11 3.90
CA TYR A 133 -1.65 -4.64 3.80
C TYR A 133 -0.31 -3.94 3.93
N SER A 134 0.67 -4.57 4.53
CA SER A 134 1.98 -3.95 4.78
C SER A 134 3.11 -4.97 4.82
N LEU A 135 4.26 -4.57 4.29
CA LEU A 135 5.51 -5.31 4.26
C LEU A 135 6.64 -4.44 4.78
N ALA A 136 7.61 -5.05 5.43
CA ALA A 136 8.90 -4.45 5.74
C ALA A 136 9.98 -5.52 5.76
N VAL A 137 11.18 -5.19 5.32
CA VAL A 137 12.35 -6.07 5.37
C VAL A 137 13.39 -5.48 6.30
N LYS A 138 14.08 -6.34 7.03
CA LYS A 138 15.24 -5.99 7.84
C LYS A 138 16.24 -7.16 7.84
N GLY A 139 17.37 -6.97 7.18
CA GLY A 139 18.30 -8.06 6.91
C GLY A 139 17.61 -9.20 6.16
N ASP A 140 17.70 -10.41 6.69
CA ASP A 140 17.08 -11.63 6.14
C ASP A 140 15.63 -11.86 6.58
N LEU A 141 15.04 -10.93 7.35
CA LEU A 141 13.69 -11.05 7.90
C LEU A 141 12.69 -10.20 7.12
N LEU A 142 11.61 -10.84 6.65
CA LEU A 142 10.46 -10.18 6.09
C LEU A 142 9.32 -10.15 7.11
N TYR A 143 8.77 -8.98 7.36
CA TYR A 143 7.60 -8.75 8.22
C TYR A 143 6.37 -8.51 7.36
N THR A 144 5.28 -9.20 7.68
CA THR A 144 4.01 -9.05 6.97
C THR A 144 2.89 -8.67 7.95
N GLY A 145 2.14 -7.64 7.60
CA GLY A 145 0.96 -7.18 8.34
C GLY A 145 -0.32 -7.41 7.57
N SER A 146 -1.32 -7.99 8.25
CA SER A 146 -2.59 -8.36 7.66
C SER A 146 -3.79 -7.80 8.46
N ASP A 147 -5.00 -8.07 8.00
CA ASP A 147 -6.25 -7.79 8.74
C ASP A 147 -6.52 -8.80 9.87
N SER A 148 -5.81 -9.90 9.93
CA SER A 148 -5.93 -10.91 11.00
C SER A 148 -5.38 -10.46 12.35
N ARG A 149 -4.82 -9.26 12.48
CA ARG A 149 -4.10 -8.74 13.67
C ARG A 149 -2.75 -9.42 13.92
N ASN A 150 -2.34 -10.36 13.09
CA ASN A 150 -1.06 -11.05 13.20
C ASN A 150 0.00 -10.31 12.39
N ILE A 151 1.20 -10.22 12.95
CA ILE A 151 2.40 -9.85 12.23
C ILE A 151 3.21 -11.14 12.11
N ARG A 152 3.45 -11.58 10.89
CA ARG A 152 4.29 -12.74 10.60
C ARG A 152 5.69 -12.30 10.26
N VAL A 153 6.65 -13.14 10.63
CA VAL A 153 8.06 -12.94 10.33
C VAL A 153 8.53 -14.15 9.56
N TRP A 154 9.09 -13.90 8.42
CA TRP A 154 9.59 -14.91 7.50
C TRP A 154 11.10 -14.81 7.40
N LYS A 155 11.77 -15.95 7.34
CA LYS A 155 13.20 -16.05 7.13
C LYS A 155 13.47 -17.10 6.04
N ASN A 156 14.26 -16.75 5.02
CA ASN A 156 14.55 -17.64 3.89
C ASN A 156 13.28 -18.27 3.30
N LEU A 157 12.25 -17.44 3.09
CA LEU A 157 10.94 -17.81 2.54
C LEU A 157 10.15 -18.84 3.39
N LYS A 158 10.60 -19.10 4.63
CA LYS A 158 9.91 -19.99 5.57
C LYS A 158 9.30 -19.17 6.72
N ASP A 159 8.17 -19.63 7.25
CA ASP A 159 7.58 -19.06 8.45
C ASP A 159 8.53 -19.25 9.63
N PHE A 160 9.02 -18.15 10.18
CA PHE A 160 10.00 -18.16 11.26
C PHE A 160 9.32 -17.97 12.62
N THR A 161 8.46 -16.94 12.73
CA THR A 161 7.74 -16.64 13.97
C THR A 161 6.62 -15.64 13.67
N GLY A 162 5.84 -15.32 14.70
CA GLY A 162 4.80 -14.32 14.60
C GLY A 162 4.41 -13.75 15.94
N PHE A 163 3.85 -12.56 15.93
CA PHE A 163 3.33 -11.92 17.14
C PHE A 163 2.01 -11.22 16.85
N LYS A 164 1.16 -11.11 17.88
CA LYS A 164 -0.21 -10.66 17.72
C LYS A 164 -0.42 -9.26 18.30
N SER A 165 -1.00 -8.40 17.50
CA SER A 165 -1.51 -7.12 17.99
C SER A 165 -2.92 -7.28 18.55
N LYS A 166 -3.21 -6.62 19.69
CA LYS A 166 -4.56 -6.60 20.28
C LYS A 166 -5.53 -5.70 19.53
N SER A 167 -5.09 -4.95 18.51
CA SER A 167 -5.95 -4.07 17.72
C SER A 167 -5.90 -4.42 16.25
N GLY A 168 -6.95 -4.06 15.55
CA GLY A 168 -7.24 -4.37 14.17
C GLY A 168 -6.12 -4.24 13.14
N LEU A 169 -6.50 -4.23 11.91
CA LEU A 169 -5.76 -4.11 10.68
C LEU A 169 -4.40 -3.38 10.80
N ILE A 170 -3.32 -4.01 10.37
CA ILE A 170 -1.96 -3.46 10.37
C ILE A 170 -1.70 -2.86 8.99
N LYS A 171 -1.78 -1.53 8.91
CA LYS A 171 -1.70 -0.81 7.63
C LYS A 171 -0.30 -0.42 7.21
N ALA A 172 0.62 -0.28 8.17
CA ALA A 172 2.00 0.09 7.91
C ALA A 172 2.95 -0.58 8.89
N ILE A 173 4.11 -0.98 8.40
CA ILE A 173 5.22 -1.51 9.21
C ILE A 173 6.49 -0.78 8.79
N VAL A 174 7.28 -0.34 9.78
CA VAL A 174 8.61 0.24 9.58
C VAL A 174 9.55 -0.30 10.64
N THR A 175 10.78 -0.59 10.25
CA THR A 175 11.84 -1.06 11.14
C THR A 175 12.90 0.02 11.33
N SER A 176 13.46 0.15 12.53
CA SER A 176 14.60 1.03 12.82
C SER A 176 15.40 0.47 14.00
N GLY A 177 16.69 0.27 13.78
CA GLY A 177 17.51 -0.44 14.75
C GLY A 177 16.83 -1.76 15.15
N GLU A 178 16.71 -2.04 16.45
CA GLU A 178 16.02 -3.25 16.96
C GLU A 178 14.51 -3.07 17.14
N ARG A 179 13.95 -1.92 16.78
CA ARG A 179 12.54 -1.62 16.98
C ARG A 179 11.74 -1.82 15.68
N ILE A 180 10.53 -2.31 15.87
CA ILE A 180 9.53 -2.44 14.81
C ILE A 180 8.36 -1.54 15.20
N PHE A 181 7.93 -0.70 14.27
CA PHE A 181 6.79 0.18 14.43
C PHE A 181 5.65 -0.32 13.54
N THR A 182 4.47 -0.49 14.12
CA THR A 182 3.28 -0.94 13.39
C THR A 182 2.16 0.08 13.52
N GLY A 183 1.67 0.57 12.38
CA GLY A 183 0.55 1.52 12.27
C GLY A 183 -0.77 0.76 12.13
N HIS A 184 -1.77 1.16 12.91
CA HIS A 184 -3.01 0.43 13.04
C HIS A 184 -4.25 1.26 12.71
N GLN A 185 -5.34 0.55 12.43
CA GLN A 185 -6.65 1.15 12.15
C GLN A 185 -7.21 1.94 13.35
N ASP A 186 -6.80 1.63 14.59
CA ASP A 186 -7.22 2.35 15.78
C ASP A 186 -6.49 3.69 16.03
N GLY A 187 -5.69 4.16 15.07
CA GLY A 187 -4.92 5.40 15.15
C GLY A 187 -3.70 5.32 16.08
N LYS A 188 -3.29 4.13 16.50
CA LYS A 188 -2.11 3.93 17.35
C LYS A 188 -0.96 3.34 16.56
N ILE A 189 0.24 3.77 16.92
CA ILE A 189 1.48 3.12 16.49
C ILE A 189 1.98 2.30 17.66
N ARG A 190 2.26 1.03 17.43
CA ARG A 190 2.82 0.13 18.45
C ARG A 190 4.28 -0.10 18.19
N VAL A 191 5.04 -0.18 19.26
CA VAL A 191 6.49 -0.38 19.23
C VAL A 191 6.81 -1.75 19.79
N TRP A 192 7.55 -2.52 19.01
CA TRP A 192 7.95 -3.87 19.34
C TRP A 192 9.45 -3.99 19.30
N LYS A 193 10.00 -4.90 20.11
CA LYS A 193 11.40 -5.26 20.15
C LYS A 193 11.51 -6.77 20.26
N LEU A 194 12.55 -7.33 19.67
CA LEU A 194 12.91 -8.72 19.84
C LEU A 194 13.29 -8.96 21.32
N SER A 195 12.89 -10.08 21.87
CA SER A 195 13.25 -10.44 23.24
C SER A 195 14.71 -10.87 23.31
N GLU A 196 15.47 -10.30 24.23
CA GLU A 196 16.88 -10.67 24.47
C GLU A 196 17.03 -12.12 24.96
N LYS A 197 16.01 -12.62 25.68
CA LYS A 197 15.99 -13.99 26.22
C LYS A 197 15.60 -15.06 25.22
N ASN A 198 14.81 -14.69 24.18
CA ASN A 198 14.32 -15.62 23.16
C ASN A 198 14.27 -14.89 21.82
N PRO A 199 15.20 -15.16 20.89
CA PRO A 199 15.30 -14.47 19.61
C PRO A 199 14.15 -14.75 18.62
N SER A 200 13.23 -15.64 18.95
CA SER A 200 11.99 -15.85 18.19
C SER A 200 10.78 -15.12 18.75
N ASN A 201 10.91 -14.45 19.90
CA ASN A 201 9.78 -13.82 20.58
C ASN A 201 9.85 -12.28 20.53
N TYR A 202 8.78 -11.66 20.01
CA TYR A 202 8.63 -10.21 19.96
C TYR A 202 7.72 -9.71 21.09
N ARG A 203 8.21 -8.74 21.85
CA ARG A 203 7.42 -8.08 22.90
C ARG A 203 7.05 -6.65 22.53
N ARG A 204 5.85 -6.23 22.88
CA ARG A 204 5.46 -4.83 22.76
C ARG A 204 6.13 -4.02 23.88
N VAL A 205 6.96 -3.06 23.51
CA VAL A 205 7.66 -2.16 24.43
C VAL A 205 6.94 -0.83 24.65
N GLY A 206 6.02 -0.46 23.76
CA GLY A 206 5.29 0.78 23.91
C GLY A 206 4.21 1.01 22.85
N SER A 207 3.67 2.20 22.88
CA SER A 207 2.78 2.75 21.84
C SER A 207 2.97 4.26 21.74
N LEU A 208 2.71 4.81 20.55
CA LEU A 208 2.72 6.24 20.29
C LEU A 208 1.27 6.74 20.05
N PRO A 209 0.85 7.80 20.75
CA PRO A 209 1.55 8.45 21.86
C PRO A 209 1.72 7.52 23.06
N THR A 210 2.71 7.80 23.94
CA THR A 210 2.82 7.10 25.22
C THR A 210 1.63 7.45 26.13
N MET A 211 1.26 6.56 27.05
CA MET A 211 0.17 6.85 28.00
C MET A 211 0.49 8.10 28.85
N LYS A 212 1.76 8.26 29.25
CA LYS A 212 2.20 9.43 30.02
C LYS A 212 1.97 10.74 29.25
N ASP A 213 2.38 10.77 27.99
CA ASP A 213 2.23 11.97 27.14
C ASP A 213 0.76 12.22 26.80
N PHE A 214 -0.02 11.16 26.60
CA PHE A 214 -1.44 11.26 26.35
C PHE A 214 -2.16 11.88 27.54
N ILE A 215 -1.96 11.38 28.78
CA ILE A 215 -2.56 11.92 29.99
C ILE A 215 -2.11 13.38 30.19
N ARG A 216 -0.80 13.66 30.08
CA ARG A 216 -0.27 15.03 30.21
C ARG A 216 -0.86 15.99 29.19
N SER A 217 -1.08 15.54 27.97
CA SER A 217 -1.68 16.34 26.91
C SER A 217 -3.17 16.54 27.10
N SER A 218 -3.88 15.55 27.60
CA SER A 218 -5.34 15.62 27.86
C SER A 218 -5.73 16.60 28.98
N MET A 219 -4.79 16.92 29.89
CA MET A 219 -5.00 17.91 30.93
C MET A 219 -5.01 19.37 30.43
N LYS A 220 -4.61 19.61 29.18
CA LYS A 220 -4.49 20.96 28.61
C LYS A 220 -5.57 21.20 27.57
N PRO A 221 -6.56 22.08 27.79
CA PRO A 221 -7.64 22.35 26.81
C PRO A 221 -7.14 22.73 25.43
N LYS A 222 -6.06 23.52 25.35
CA LYS A 222 -5.42 23.94 24.08
C LYS A 222 -4.86 22.81 23.21
N ASN A 223 -4.74 21.60 23.77
CA ASN A 223 -4.25 20.43 23.05
C ASN A 223 -5.38 19.63 22.39
N TYR A 224 -6.60 20.10 22.48
CA TYR A 224 -7.74 19.46 21.82
C TYR A 224 -7.99 20.08 20.45
N VAL A 225 -8.37 19.23 19.51
CA VAL A 225 -8.79 19.62 18.15
C VAL A 225 -10.19 19.07 17.94
N GLU A 226 -11.11 19.90 17.50
CA GLU A 226 -12.43 19.47 17.10
C GLU A 226 -12.35 18.69 15.78
N VAL A 227 -12.83 17.43 15.78
CA VAL A 227 -12.79 16.53 14.62
C VAL A 227 -14.16 16.30 14.00
N ARG A 228 -15.21 16.51 14.79
CA ARG A 228 -16.60 16.50 14.35
C ARG A 228 -17.37 17.42 15.29
N ARG A 229 -18.57 17.84 14.85
CA ARG A 229 -19.48 18.59 15.70
C ARG A 229 -19.63 17.89 17.07
N HIS A 230 -19.29 18.58 18.15
CA HIS A 230 -19.29 18.10 19.55
C HIS A 230 -18.30 16.96 19.88
N ARG A 231 -17.29 16.72 19.05
CA ARG A 231 -16.25 15.72 19.33
C ARG A 231 -14.85 16.31 19.18
N SER A 232 -14.18 16.48 20.31
CA SER A 232 -12.77 16.89 20.36
C SER A 232 -11.85 15.74 20.74
N VAL A 233 -10.66 15.71 20.18
CA VAL A 233 -9.62 14.71 20.46
C VAL A 233 -8.30 15.36 20.78
N VAL A 234 -7.47 14.67 21.54
CA VAL A 234 -6.14 15.17 21.89
C VAL A 234 -5.24 15.18 20.66
N ARG A 235 -4.67 16.33 20.32
CA ARG A 235 -3.91 16.60 19.09
C ARG A 235 -2.77 15.62 18.83
N ILE A 236 -2.10 15.10 19.86
CA ILE A 236 -0.96 14.20 19.72
C ILE A 236 -1.36 12.78 19.28
N ARG A 237 -2.65 12.43 19.30
CA ARG A 237 -3.15 11.13 18.86
C ARG A 237 -3.78 11.26 17.47
N HIS A 238 -3.52 10.28 16.59
CA HIS A 238 -4.36 10.10 15.41
C HIS A 238 -5.74 9.61 15.81
N PHE A 239 -6.78 10.21 15.25
CA PHE A 239 -8.17 9.82 15.56
C PHE A 239 -8.79 8.92 14.49
N ASP A 240 -8.03 8.64 13.44
CA ASP A 240 -8.36 7.66 12.41
C ASP A 240 -7.13 6.76 12.13
N ALA A 241 -7.27 5.82 11.21
CA ALA A 241 -6.25 4.84 10.87
C ALA A 241 -4.90 5.47 10.51
N VAL A 242 -3.83 4.94 11.07
CA VAL A 242 -2.46 5.22 10.60
C VAL A 242 -2.26 4.48 9.29
N SER A 243 -2.31 5.20 8.18
CA SER A 243 -2.29 4.64 6.81
C SER A 243 -0.89 4.33 6.31
N CYS A 244 0.08 5.13 6.73
CA CYS A 244 1.46 5.09 6.24
C CYS A 244 2.44 5.56 7.30
N MET A 245 3.68 5.11 7.18
CA MET A 245 4.79 5.55 8.02
C MET A 245 6.08 5.60 7.22
N SER A 246 6.98 6.51 7.57
CA SER A 246 8.32 6.63 7.00
C SER A 246 9.31 7.04 8.06
N MET A 247 10.57 6.60 7.92
CA MET A 247 11.64 6.81 8.87
C MET A 247 12.71 7.74 8.31
N ASN A 248 13.12 8.71 9.12
CA ASN A 248 14.38 9.39 8.93
C ASN A 248 15.35 8.87 10.00
N GLU A 249 16.21 7.93 9.62
CA GLU A 249 17.12 7.29 10.56
C GLU A 249 18.20 8.26 11.04
N GLU A 250 18.72 9.12 10.17
CA GLU A 250 19.75 10.12 10.49
C GLU A 250 19.30 11.07 11.59
N GLN A 251 18.05 11.52 11.53
CA GLN A 251 17.47 12.43 12.52
C GLN A 251 16.76 11.70 13.67
N GLY A 252 16.65 10.38 13.64
CA GLY A 252 15.90 9.59 14.61
C GLY A 252 14.42 9.95 14.68
N LEU A 253 13.81 10.25 13.54
CA LEU A 253 12.41 10.68 13.44
C LEU A 253 11.55 9.66 12.68
N LEU A 254 10.39 9.37 13.24
CA LEU A 254 9.33 8.63 12.57
C LEU A 254 8.22 9.58 12.15
N TYR A 255 7.81 9.49 10.90
CA TYR A 255 6.66 10.18 10.33
C TYR A 255 5.50 9.22 10.19
N SER A 256 4.30 9.63 10.60
CA SER A 256 3.07 8.84 10.43
C SER A 256 1.99 9.67 9.78
N GLY A 257 1.46 9.20 8.67
CA GLY A 257 0.27 9.76 8.02
C GLY A 257 -0.98 9.00 8.43
N SER A 258 -2.11 9.69 8.40
CA SER A 258 -3.39 9.12 8.81
C SER A 258 -4.56 9.60 7.95
N TRP A 259 -5.61 8.81 7.94
CA TRP A 259 -6.89 9.20 7.34
C TRP A 259 -7.56 10.37 8.09
N ASP A 260 -6.99 10.78 9.22
CA ASP A 260 -7.37 12.00 9.93
C ASP A 260 -6.86 13.30 9.27
N LYS A 261 -6.35 13.24 8.02
CA LYS A 261 -5.86 14.37 7.21
C LYS A 261 -4.55 14.96 7.71
N SER A 262 -3.95 14.36 8.74
CA SER A 262 -2.72 14.84 9.38
C SER A 262 -1.55 13.89 9.19
N PHE A 263 -0.34 14.45 9.28
CA PHE A 263 0.82 13.65 9.64
C PHE A 263 1.40 14.12 10.99
N LYS A 264 2.08 13.20 11.67
CA LYS A 264 2.73 13.46 12.94
C LYS A 264 4.20 13.08 12.89
N VAL A 265 5.00 13.80 13.66
CA VAL A 265 6.44 13.60 13.78
C VAL A 265 6.74 13.10 15.18
N TRP A 266 7.43 11.98 15.27
CA TRP A 266 7.77 11.31 16.52
C TRP A 266 9.28 11.20 16.66
N ARG A 267 9.84 11.57 17.81
CA ARG A 267 11.22 11.27 18.15
C ARG A 267 11.32 9.86 18.71
N ILE A 268 12.16 9.03 18.06
CA ILE A 268 12.25 7.60 18.38
C ILE A 268 12.89 7.38 19.75
N ALA A 269 13.87 8.20 20.13
CA ALA A 269 14.65 8.05 21.37
C ALA A 269 13.75 7.98 22.61
N ASP A 270 12.79 8.91 22.73
CA ASP A 270 11.88 9.04 23.88
C ASP A 270 10.40 8.80 23.54
N SER A 271 10.10 8.42 22.30
CA SER A 271 8.74 8.15 21.83
C SER A 271 7.79 9.36 21.92
N LYS A 272 8.32 10.56 21.88
CA LYS A 272 7.58 11.82 22.04
C LYS A 272 7.04 12.32 20.70
N CYS A 273 5.79 12.77 20.68
CA CYS A 273 5.23 13.52 19.57
C CYS A 273 5.83 14.93 19.57
N LEU A 274 6.60 15.25 18.53
CA LEU A 274 7.20 16.58 18.36
C LEU A 274 6.21 17.52 17.72
N GLU A 275 5.50 17.05 16.70
CA GLU A 275 4.62 17.87 15.88
C GLU A 275 3.42 17.09 15.36
N SER A 276 2.32 17.82 15.13
CA SER A 276 1.12 17.32 14.45
C SER A 276 0.68 18.37 13.44
N VAL A 277 0.80 18.03 12.16
CA VAL A 277 0.54 18.91 11.03
C VAL A 277 -0.80 18.52 10.39
N ALA A 278 -1.74 19.47 10.29
CA ALA A 278 -2.92 19.35 9.45
C ALA A 278 -2.47 19.57 8.00
N ALA A 279 -2.23 18.48 7.27
CA ALA A 279 -1.52 18.55 6.00
C ALA A 279 -2.45 18.69 4.81
N HIS A 280 -3.60 18.05 4.85
CA HIS A 280 -4.46 17.87 3.69
C HIS A 280 -5.94 18.06 4.01
N GLU A 281 -6.75 18.19 2.95
CA GLU A 281 -8.20 18.31 3.07
C GLU A 281 -8.91 16.95 3.14
N ASP A 282 -8.18 15.86 2.83
CA ASP A 282 -8.69 14.48 2.94
C ASP A 282 -7.57 13.54 3.44
N ALA A 283 -7.86 12.25 3.53
CA ALA A 283 -7.01 11.20 4.07
C ALA A 283 -5.58 11.25 3.52
N VAL A 284 -4.57 11.27 4.40
CA VAL A 284 -3.18 11.06 4.00
C VAL A 284 -2.98 9.57 3.74
N ASN A 285 -2.68 9.22 2.49
CA ASN A 285 -2.48 7.83 2.05
C ASN A 285 -1.01 7.41 2.06
N SER A 286 -0.10 8.35 1.85
CA SER A 286 1.33 8.08 1.81
C SER A 286 2.14 9.22 2.43
N VAL A 287 3.20 8.87 3.15
CA VAL A 287 4.24 9.77 3.64
C VAL A 287 5.59 9.12 3.39
N VAL A 288 6.52 9.85 2.79
CA VAL A 288 7.88 9.38 2.55
C VAL A 288 8.90 10.47 2.87
N VAL A 289 10.02 10.05 3.49
CA VAL A 289 11.19 10.90 3.70
C VAL A 289 12.11 10.73 2.51
N GLY A 290 12.38 11.82 1.84
CA GLY A 290 13.23 11.84 0.66
C GLY A 290 14.62 12.39 0.91
N PHE A 291 15.22 12.88 -0.15
CA PHE A 291 16.52 13.55 -0.17
C PHE A 291 16.45 14.87 0.62
N GLU A 292 17.59 15.32 1.14
CA GLU A 292 17.73 16.55 1.96
C GLU A 292 16.73 16.61 3.12
N SER A 293 16.32 15.46 3.64
CA SER A 293 15.32 15.37 4.72
C SER A 293 13.97 16.02 4.40
N LEU A 294 13.66 16.26 3.12
CA LEU A 294 12.34 16.67 2.67
C LEU A 294 11.32 15.56 2.96
N VAL A 295 10.13 15.94 3.33
CA VAL A 295 9.01 15.02 3.56
C VAL A 295 7.96 15.26 2.49
N PHE A 296 7.52 14.16 1.87
CA PHE A 296 6.48 14.20 0.85
C PHE A 296 5.23 13.52 1.38
N THR A 297 4.09 14.15 1.20
CA THR A 297 2.78 13.60 1.61
C THR A 297 1.84 13.55 0.43
N GLY A 298 1.16 12.42 0.26
CA GLY A 298 0.16 12.20 -0.77
C GLY A 298 -1.20 11.89 -0.14
N SER A 299 -2.25 12.48 -0.68
CA SER A 299 -3.58 12.45 -0.10
C SER A 299 -4.69 12.05 -1.08
N ALA A 300 -5.80 11.60 -0.51
CA ALA A 300 -7.04 11.39 -1.23
C ALA A 300 -7.64 12.69 -1.79
N ASP A 301 -7.19 13.86 -1.32
CA ASP A 301 -7.56 15.16 -1.89
C ASP A 301 -6.93 15.43 -3.27
N GLY A 302 -6.14 14.48 -3.80
CA GLY A 302 -5.48 14.58 -5.11
C GLY A 302 -4.21 15.41 -5.11
N THR A 303 -3.67 15.78 -3.94
CA THR A 303 -2.47 16.62 -3.84
C THR A 303 -1.25 15.83 -3.35
N VAL A 304 -0.07 16.24 -3.87
CA VAL A 304 1.25 15.88 -3.32
C VAL A 304 1.88 17.16 -2.78
N LYS A 305 2.23 17.15 -1.50
CA LYS A 305 2.83 18.30 -0.81
C LYS A 305 4.23 17.97 -0.32
N VAL A 306 5.12 18.97 -0.40
CA VAL A 306 6.53 18.90 0.04
C VAL A 306 6.72 19.75 1.27
N TRP A 307 7.31 19.16 2.29
CA TRP A 307 7.53 19.79 3.58
C TRP A 307 9.01 19.82 3.90
N ARG A 308 9.48 20.91 4.47
CA ARG A 308 10.84 21.06 4.99
C ARG A 308 10.77 21.38 6.48
N ARG A 309 11.64 20.73 7.24
CA ARG A 309 11.78 20.99 8.67
C ARG A 309 12.66 22.22 8.89
N GLU A 310 12.12 23.22 9.53
CA GLU A 310 12.80 24.51 9.79
C GLU A 310 12.83 24.83 11.27
N LEU A 311 13.84 25.59 11.69
CA LEU A 311 13.91 26.12 13.03
C LEU A 311 12.86 27.25 13.19
N GLN A 312 11.99 27.09 14.18
CA GLN A 312 11.02 28.14 14.54
C GLN A 312 11.13 28.45 16.04
N GLY A 313 11.68 29.60 16.36
CA GLY A 313 11.93 30.00 17.72
C GLY A 313 12.82 28.99 18.47
N LYS A 314 12.33 28.42 19.58
CA LYS A 314 13.05 27.38 20.37
C LYS A 314 12.81 25.96 19.91
N GLY A 315 12.12 25.73 18.80
CA GLY A 315 11.75 24.43 18.31
C GLY A 315 11.94 24.27 16.80
N THR A 316 11.46 23.18 16.27
CA THR A 316 11.42 22.90 14.83
C THR A 316 9.99 22.62 14.40
N SER A 317 9.60 23.09 13.21
CA SER A 317 8.32 22.78 12.58
C SER A 317 8.49 22.48 11.10
N HIS A 318 7.49 21.78 10.53
CA HIS A 318 7.43 21.51 9.11
C HIS A 318 6.66 22.62 8.41
N VAL A 319 7.31 23.22 7.42
CA VAL A 319 6.76 24.27 6.57
C VAL A 319 6.47 23.69 5.20
N LEU A 320 5.31 24.01 4.64
CA LEU A 320 4.97 23.66 3.27
C LEU A 320 5.86 24.44 2.30
N VAL A 321 6.67 23.71 1.53
CA VAL A 321 7.59 24.30 0.54
C VAL A 321 6.91 24.41 -0.82
N GLN A 322 6.23 23.33 -1.23
CA GLN A 322 5.66 23.22 -2.57
C GLN A 322 4.51 22.23 -2.60
N THR A 323 3.56 22.46 -3.49
CA THR A 323 2.57 21.46 -3.91
C THR A 323 2.93 21.00 -5.32
N LEU A 324 3.33 19.72 -5.46
CA LEU A 324 3.80 19.15 -6.73
C LEU A 324 2.64 18.77 -7.65
N LEU A 325 1.57 18.25 -7.08
CA LEU A 325 0.41 17.76 -7.80
C LEU A 325 -0.87 18.28 -7.16
N LYS A 326 -1.80 18.69 -8.02
CA LYS A 326 -3.19 18.98 -7.64
C LYS A 326 -4.07 18.46 -8.75
N GLN A 327 -4.80 17.39 -8.51
CA GLN A 327 -5.67 16.71 -9.46
C GLN A 327 -6.93 16.19 -8.78
N GLU A 328 -7.91 15.76 -9.57
CA GLU A 328 -9.16 15.19 -9.05
C GLU A 328 -8.96 13.77 -8.50
N ASN A 329 -8.00 13.02 -9.06
CA ASN A 329 -7.76 11.64 -8.68
C ASN A 329 -6.94 11.55 -7.40
N ALA A 330 -7.33 10.66 -6.50
CA ALA A 330 -6.63 10.45 -5.24
C ALA A 330 -5.17 10.01 -5.46
N VAL A 331 -4.25 10.61 -4.70
CA VAL A 331 -2.90 10.09 -4.54
C VAL A 331 -2.95 8.91 -3.58
N THR A 332 -2.41 7.77 -4.02
CA THR A 332 -2.51 6.48 -3.32
C THR A 332 -1.18 6.03 -2.73
N ALA A 333 -0.07 6.30 -3.41
CA ALA A 333 1.27 5.89 -3.02
C ALA A 333 2.32 6.91 -3.45
N LEU A 334 3.40 6.99 -2.67
CA LEU A 334 4.62 7.73 -3.00
C LEU A 334 5.84 6.82 -2.84
N ALA A 335 6.84 7.01 -3.69
CA ALA A 335 8.18 6.48 -3.52
C ALA A 335 9.22 7.54 -3.85
N VAL A 336 10.40 7.44 -3.28
CA VAL A 336 11.50 8.37 -3.52
C VAL A 336 12.76 7.59 -3.83
N ASN A 337 13.35 7.87 -4.97
CA ASN A 337 14.74 7.52 -5.25
C ASN A 337 15.62 8.65 -4.69
N LYS A 338 16.34 8.36 -3.61
CA LYS A 338 17.16 9.36 -2.92
C LYS A 338 18.41 9.72 -3.71
N GLU A 339 19.01 8.74 -4.38
CA GLU A 339 20.24 8.88 -5.16
C GLU A 339 20.01 9.74 -6.39
N ALA A 340 18.97 9.43 -7.14
CA ALA A 340 18.59 10.21 -8.32
C ALA A 340 17.76 11.47 -8.00
N ALA A 341 17.43 11.71 -6.73
CA ALA A 341 16.58 12.80 -6.27
C ALA A 341 15.23 12.90 -7.00
N ILE A 342 14.56 11.75 -7.16
CA ILE A 342 13.29 11.62 -7.88
C ILE A 342 12.18 11.21 -6.91
N VAL A 343 11.01 11.81 -7.10
CA VAL A 343 9.77 11.47 -6.38
C VAL A 343 8.76 10.89 -7.35
N TYR A 344 8.21 9.72 -7.03
CA TYR A 344 7.16 9.04 -7.80
C TYR A 344 5.84 9.08 -7.04
N CYS A 345 4.76 9.29 -7.76
CA CYS A 345 3.40 9.41 -7.23
C CYS A 345 2.43 8.52 -8.01
N GLY A 346 1.91 7.49 -7.37
CA GLY A 346 0.83 6.65 -7.88
C GLY A 346 -0.54 7.24 -7.56
N SER A 347 -1.46 7.14 -8.51
CA SER A 347 -2.80 7.72 -8.42
C SER A 347 -3.90 6.69 -8.67
N SER A 348 -5.11 7.02 -8.26
CA SER A 348 -6.30 6.16 -8.42
C SER A 348 -6.72 5.95 -9.88
N ASN A 349 -6.21 6.78 -10.81
CA ASN A 349 -6.43 6.63 -12.26
C ASN A 349 -5.44 5.70 -12.97
N GLY A 350 -4.54 5.02 -12.23
CA GLY A 350 -3.56 4.10 -12.80
C GLY A 350 -2.27 4.75 -13.30
N LEU A 351 -2.11 6.06 -13.15
CA LEU A 351 -0.93 6.77 -13.59
C LEU A 351 0.10 6.88 -12.47
N VAL A 352 1.39 6.88 -12.85
CA VAL A 352 2.51 7.24 -11.97
C VAL A 352 3.16 8.49 -12.51
N ASN A 353 3.00 9.61 -11.81
CA ASN A 353 3.68 10.87 -12.10
C ASN A 353 5.04 10.86 -11.40
N TYR A 354 6.04 11.54 -11.95
CA TYR A 354 7.32 11.73 -11.28
C TYR A 354 7.87 13.15 -11.44
N TRP A 355 8.68 13.55 -10.45
CA TRP A 355 9.36 14.83 -10.39
C TRP A 355 10.82 14.59 -10.12
N GLU A 356 11.66 15.29 -10.85
CA GLU A 356 13.11 15.26 -10.73
C GLU A 356 13.61 16.58 -10.13
N ARG A 357 14.66 16.48 -9.34
CA ARG A 357 15.31 17.65 -8.76
C ARG A 357 16.63 17.92 -9.44
N ALA A 358 16.66 18.95 -10.29
CA ALA A 358 17.90 19.57 -10.74
C ALA A 358 18.25 20.76 -9.81
N LYS A 359 17.61 21.92 -9.99
CA LYS A 359 17.63 23.07 -9.06
C LYS A 359 16.35 23.13 -8.22
N HIS A 360 15.22 22.80 -8.84
CA HIS A 360 13.89 22.72 -8.24
C HIS A 360 13.26 21.39 -8.60
N LEU A 361 12.24 20.96 -7.83
CA LEU A 361 11.42 19.82 -8.20
C LEU A 361 10.53 20.22 -9.39
N SER A 362 10.85 19.67 -10.55
CA SER A 362 10.10 19.86 -11.80
C SER A 362 9.43 18.56 -12.24
N HIS A 363 8.28 18.66 -12.88
CA HIS A 363 7.57 17.51 -13.40
C HIS A 363 8.38 16.87 -14.54
N GLY A 364 8.81 15.62 -14.34
CA GLY A 364 9.61 14.86 -15.29
C GLY A 364 8.77 14.10 -16.32
N GLY A 365 7.58 13.63 -15.91
CA GLY A 365 6.70 12.89 -16.81
C GLY A 365 5.69 11.99 -16.11
N VAL A 366 5.09 11.11 -16.91
CA VAL A 366 4.02 10.19 -16.47
C VAL A 366 4.27 8.79 -17.04
N LEU A 367 4.30 7.78 -16.16
CA LEU A 367 4.39 6.38 -16.53
C LEU A 367 2.97 5.82 -16.70
N ARG A 368 2.73 5.19 -17.85
CA ARG A 368 1.42 4.65 -18.25
C ARG A 368 1.54 3.15 -18.52
N GLY A 369 0.87 2.33 -17.72
CA GLY A 369 0.91 0.86 -17.86
C GLY A 369 -0.23 0.16 -17.13
N HIS A 370 -0.68 0.71 -16.00
CA HIS A 370 -1.76 0.14 -15.23
C HIS A 370 -3.14 0.54 -15.76
N LYS A 371 -4.08 -0.41 -15.68
CA LYS A 371 -5.48 -0.22 -16.07
C LYS A 371 -6.36 0.27 -14.92
N LEU A 372 -5.93 0.04 -13.69
CA LEU A 372 -6.63 0.42 -12.45
C LEU A 372 -5.67 1.16 -11.52
N ALA A 373 -6.21 1.61 -10.37
CA ALA A 373 -5.47 2.37 -9.37
C ALA A 373 -4.11 1.77 -9.04
N VAL A 374 -3.06 2.58 -9.03
CA VAL A 374 -1.75 2.22 -8.44
C VAL A 374 -1.91 2.28 -6.93
N LEU A 375 -1.66 1.17 -6.23
CA LEU A 375 -1.89 1.09 -4.78
C LEU A 375 -0.61 1.17 -3.95
N CYS A 376 0.53 0.87 -4.55
CA CYS A 376 1.84 0.90 -3.89
C CYS A 376 2.96 1.17 -4.88
N LEU A 377 4.02 1.78 -4.38
CA LEU A 377 5.24 2.09 -5.10
C LEU A 377 6.46 1.71 -4.26
N SER A 378 7.53 1.33 -4.92
CA SER A 378 8.86 1.17 -4.34
C SER A 378 9.91 1.52 -5.38
N SER A 379 11.12 1.89 -4.97
CA SER A 379 12.24 2.18 -5.88
C SER A 379 13.53 1.62 -5.31
N ALA A 380 14.41 1.16 -6.19
CA ALA A 380 15.76 0.70 -5.87
C ALA A 380 16.64 0.80 -7.11
N GLY A 381 17.88 1.29 -6.97
CA GLY A 381 18.76 1.57 -8.10
C GLY A 381 18.07 2.43 -9.15
N ASN A 382 18.15 2.05 -10.39
CA ASN A 382 17.45 2.72 -11.49
C ASN A 382 16.02 2.21 -11.73
N LEU A 383 15.51 1.33 -10.84
CA LEU A 383 14.21 0.71 -10.99
C LEU A 383 13.14 1.36 -10.12
N VAL A 384 11.92 1.40 -10.67
CA VAL A 384 10.68 1.75 -9.97
C VAL A 384 9.68 0.63 -10.14
N PHE A 385 9.04 0.25 -9.06
CA PHE A 385 8.06 -0.81 -8.99
C PHE A 385 6.71 -0.23 -8.63
N SER A 386 5.71 -0.49 -9.45
CA SER A 386 4.33 -0.05 -9.19
C SER A 386 3.39 -1.24 -9.13
N GLY A 387 2.69 -1.40 -8.00
CA GLY A 387 1.67 -2.43 -7.80
C GLY A 387 0.28 -1.83 -7.84
N SER A 388 -0.66 -2.54 -8.47
CA SER A 388 -1.97 -2.00 -8.80
C SER A 388 -3.14 -2.89 -8.40
N ALA A 389 -4.31 -2.27 -8.38
CA ALA A 389 -5.60 -2.96 -8.27
C ALA A 389 -5.87 -3.89 -9.47
N ASP A 390 -5.18 -3.71 -10.60
CA ASP A 390 -5.23 -4.60 -11.76
C ASP A 390 -4.47 -5.92 -11.58
N LYS A 391 -3.99 -6.19 -10.35
CA LYS A 391 -3.28 -7.41 -9.91
C LYS A 391 -1.85 -7.56 -10.44
N ASN A 392 -1.37 -6.59 -11.20
CA ASN A 392 -0.05 -6.60 -11.83
C ASN A 392 0.92 -5.69 -11.10
N ILE A 393 2.21 -5.95 -11.35
CA ILE A 393 3.32 -5.09 -10.95
C ILE A 393 4.06 -4.69 -12.20
N CYS A 394 4.16 -3.39 -12.47
CA CYS A 394 5.00 -2.88 -13.54
C CYS A 394 6.38 -2.51 -12.99
N ILE A 395 7.42 -2.87 -13.71
CA ILE A 395 8.80 -2.51 -13.45
C ILE A 395 9.23 -1.50 -14.50
N TRP A 396 9.70 -0.35 -14.04
CA TRP A 396 10.17 0.74 -14.88
C TRP A 396 11.64 0.96 -14.64
N ARG A 397 12.43 1.04 -15.71
CA ARG A 397 13.85 1.39 -15.65
C ARG A 397 14.03 2.83 -16.09
N ARG A 398 14.77 3.60 -15.28
CA ARG A 398 15.23 4.92 -15.65
C ARG A 398 16.50 4.79 -16.50
N GLU A 399 16.46 5.34 -17.69
CA GLU A 399 17.58 5.41 -18.60
C GLU A 399 18.50 6.60 -18.26
N GLU A 400 19.75 6.58 -18.77
CA GLU A 400 20.74 7.66 -18.53
C GLU A 400 20.23 9.05 -18.94
N GLY A 401 19.39 9.13 -19.97
CA GLY A 401 18.73 10.38 -20.40
C GLY A 401 17.52 10.82 -19.55
N GLY A 402 17.24 10.14 -18.41
CA GLY A 402 16.10 10.46 -17.52
C GLY A 402 14.76 9.89 -17.99
N ALA A 403 14.66 9.36 -19.21
CA ALA A 403 13.47 8.69 -19.69
C ALA A 403 13.22 7.39 -18.90
N HIS A 404 11.95 7.00 -18.80
CA HIS A 404 11.58 5.75 -18.16
C HIS A 404 10.99 4.79 -19.18
N THR A 405 11.45 3.55 -19.17
CA THR A 405 10.96 2.46 -20.01
C THR A 405 10.31 1.38 -19.16
N CYS A 406 9.26 0.74 -19.67
CA CYS A 406 8.66 -0.41 -19.02
C CYS A 406 9.54 -1.64 -19.29
N LEU A 407 10.27 -2.07 -18.27
CA LEU A 407 11.16 -3.22 -18.33
C LEU A 407 10.36 -4.53 -18.38
N SER A 408 9.39 -4.68 -17.46
CA SER A 408 8.61 -5.91 -17.32
C SER A 408 7.27 -5.67 -16.61
N VAL A 409 6.35 -6.60 -16.82
CA VAL A 409 5.09 -6.67 -16.08
C VAL A 409 5.00 -8.03 -15.41
N LEU A 410 5.07 -8.04 -14.06
CA LEU A 410 4.95 -9.25 -13.27
C LEU A 410 3.47 -9.57 -13.04
N THR A 411 3.07 -10.76 -13.44
CA THR A 411 1.72 -11.30 -13.29
C THR A 411 1.74 -12.53 -12.38
N GLY A 412 0.66 -12.75 -11.65
CA GLY A 412 0.56 -13.95 -10.78
C GLY A 412 -0.27 -13.74 -9.52
N HIS A 413 -0.49 -12.51 -9.08
CA HIS A 413 -1.48 -12.22 -8.04
C HIS A 413 -2.90 -12.36 -8.60
N THR A 414 -3.81 -12.91 -7.79
CA THR A 414 -5.23 -13.06 -8.13
C THR A 414 -6.09 -11.91 -7.58
N GLY A 415 -5.51 -11.09 -6.70
CA GLY A 415 -6.13 -9.89 -6.12
C GLY A 415 -5.24 -8.66 -6.23
N PRO A 416 -5.75 -7.47 -5.85
CA PRO A 416 -5.01 -6.20 -5.85
C PRO A 416 -3.67 -6.28 -5.12
N VAL A 417 -2.60 -5.76 -5.72
CA VAL A 417 -1.28 -5.64 -5.09
C VAL A 417 -1.27 -4.42 -4.19
N LYS A 418 -1.18 -4.65 -2.87
CA LYS A 418 -1.41 -3.60 -1.87
C LYS A 418 -0.14 -2.98 -1.29
N CYS A 419 0.94 -3.73 -1.25
CA CYS A 419 2.22 -3.27 -0.71
C CYS A 419 3.40 -3.93 -1.42
N LEU A 420 4.49 -3.18 -1.54
CA LEU A 420 5.76 -3.60 -2.13
C LEU A 420 6.89 -3.27 -1.17
N THR A 421 7.92 -4.09 -1.18
CA THR A 421 9.24 -3.76 -0.62
C THR A 421 10.31 -4.46 -1.44
N VAL A 422 11.44 -3.79 -1.62
CA VAL A 422 12.55 -4.26 -2.45
C VAL A 422 13.83 -4.23 -1.63
N VAL A 423 14.69 -5.22 -1.85
CA VAL A 423 16.03 -5.31 -1.26
C VAL A 423 17.03 -5.76 -2.32
N GLU A 424 18.29 -5.47 -2.11
CA GLU A 424 19.37 -5.94 -2.95
C GLU A 424 19.54 -7.46 -2.84
N ASP A 425 19.78 -8.12 -3.98
CA ASP A 425 20.02 -9.58 -4.04
C ASP A 425 21.51 -9.88 -3.82
N HIS A 426 21.88 -10.10 -2.58
CA HIS A 426 23.25 -10.47 -2.20
C HIS A 426 23.65 -11.91 -2.58
N GLY A 427 22.73 -12.73 -3.12
CA GLY A 427 22.98 -14.13 -3.48
C GLY A 427 23.57 -14.32 -4.88
N SER A 428 23.82 -13.26 -5.65
CA SER A 428 24.27 -13.32 -7.05
C SER A 428 25.74 -12.92 -7.21
N GLU A 429 26.64 -13.45 -6.38
CA GLU A 429 28.08 -13.12 -6.42
C GLU A 429 28.77 -13.41 -7.77
N ASN A 430 28.12 -14.09 -8.71
CA ASN A 430 28.74 -14.53 -9.98
C ASN A 430 28.05 -14.01 -11.26
N LYS A 431 27.11 -13.04 -11.19
CA LYS A 431 26.46 -12.52 -12.40
C LYS A 431 26.68 -11.02 -12.55
N ALA A 432 27.16 -10.62 -13.70
CA ALA A 432 27.26 -9.22 -14.12
C ALA A 432 25.88 -8.56 -14.01
N GLY A 433 25.78 -7.51 -13.19
CA GLY A 433 24.57 -6.70 -13.04
C GLY A 433 23.96 -6.70 -11.63
N GLN A 434 23.35 -5.57 -11.27
CA GLN A 434 22.72 -5.37 -9.98
C GLN A 434 21.37 -6.10 -9.94
N GLY A 435 21.23 -7.04 -9.01
CA GLY A 435 20.02 -7.85 -8.78
C GLY A 435 19.21 -7.34 -7.61
N TRP A 436 17.88 -7.49 -7.70
CA TRP A 436 16.93 -7.07 -6.68
C TRP A 436 15.96 -8.20 -6.34
N VAL A 437 15.61 -8.32 -5.06
CA VAL A 437 14.51 -9.15 -4.60
C VAL A 437 13.34 -8.25 -4.23
N LEU A 438 12.24 -8.40 -4.97
CA LEU A 438 11.00 -7.69 -4.74
C LEU A 438 10.00 -8.58 -4.01
N TYR A 439 9.44 -8.08 -2.91
CA TYR A 439 8.33 -8.69 -2.20
C TYR A 439 7.06 -7.91 -2.48
N SER A 440 6.00 -8.61 -2.87
CA SER A 440 4.68 -8.03 -3.13
C SER A 440 3.60 -8.68 -2.28
N GLY A 441 2.86 -7.87 -1.54
CA GLY A 441 1.72 -8.32 -0.73
C GLY A 441 0.40 -7.93 -1.38
N SER A 442 -0.55 -8.86 -1.38
CA SER A 442 -1.82 -8.69 -2.08
C SER A 442 -3.04 -9.00 -1.19
N LEU A 443 -4.19 -8.48 -1.63
CA LEU A 443 -5.49 -8.82 -1.07
C LEU A 443 -5.91 -10.27 -1.42
N ASP A 444 -5.12 -11.01 -2.22
CA ASP A 444 -5.27 -12.45 -2.44
C ASP A 444 -4.71 -13.31 -1.30
N ARG A 445 -4.31 -12.68 -0.17
CA ARG A 445 -3.75 -13.32 1.04
C ARG A 445 -2.36 -13.94 0.84
N SER A 446 -1.66 -13.59 -0.24
CA SER A 446 -0.33 -14.07 -0.52
C SER A 446 0.71 -12.96 -0.54
N VAL A 447 1.95 -13.34 -0.24
CA VAL A 447 3.14 -12.55 -0.57
C VAL A 447 3.90 -13.30 -1.64
N LYS A 448 4.22 -12.64 -2.73
CA LYS A 448 5.06 -13.18 -3.79
C LYS A 448 6.44 -12.57 -3.75
N VAL A 449 7.43 -13.37 -4.11
CA VAL A 449 8.84 -13.01 -4.11
C VAL A 449 9.36 -13.14 -5.53
N TRP A 450 9.95 -12.07 -6.03
CA TRP A 450 10.39 -11.95 -7.41
C TRP A 450 11.87 -11.58 -7.45
N ARG A 451 12.61 -12.19 -8.36
CA ARG A 451 13.95 -11.72 -8.72
C ARG A 451 13.84 -10.77 -9.89
N VAL A 452 14.56 -9.67 -9.82
CA VAL A 452 14.55 -8.62 -10.83
C VAL A 452 15.99 -8.18 -11.06
N SER A 453 16.40 -8.06 -12.34
CA SER A 453 17.69 -7.51 -12.75
C SER A 453 17.50 -6.21 -13.51
N GLU A 454 18.37 -5.23 -13.27
CA GLU A 454 18.39 -3.98 -14.04
C GLU A 454 18.75 -4.20 -15.50
N ASP A 455 19.57 -5.21 -15.79
CA ASP A 455 20.08 -5.53 -17.13
C ASP A 455 19.12 -6.39 -17.97
N ALA A 456 17.96 -6.74 -17.42
CA ALA A 456 16.96 -7.49 -18.16
C ALA A 456 16.50 -6.70 -19.41
N PRO A 457 16.33 -7.38 -20.56
CA PRO A 457 15.86 -6.73 -21.77
C PRO A 457 14.46 -6.15 -21.58
N ASP A 458 14.23 -4.97 -22.12
CA ASP A 458 12.93 -4.31 -22.04
C ASP A 458 11.88 -5.02 -22.93
N LEU A 459 10.59 -4.73 -22.68
CA LEU A 459 9.50 -5.32 -23.44
C LEU A 459 9.54 -4.97 -24.93
N ARG A 460 10.20 -3.89 -25.34
CA ARG A 460 10.35 -3.50 -26.75
C ARG A 460 11.38 -4.36 -27.42
N GLN A 461 12.52 -4.61 -26.75
CA GLN A 461 13.60 -5.49 -27.23
C GLN A 461 13.11 -6.93 -27.36
N ILE A 462 12.35 -7.43 -26.36
CA ILE A 462 11.73 -8.76 -26.42
C ILE A 462 10.75 -8.85 -27.60
N ARG A 463 9.91 -7.84 -27.82
CA ARG A 463 8.97 -7.83 -28.95
C ARG A 463 9.67 -7.74 -30.29
N ALA A 464 10.77 -7.00 -30.40
CA ALA A 464 11.57 -6.93 -31.62
C ALA A 464 12.20 -8.27 -31.92
N SER A 465 12.84 -8.93 -30.94
CA SER A 465 13.49 -10.24 -31.15
C SER A 465 12.48 -11.35 -31.49
N VAL A 466 11.26 -11.32 -30.91
CA VAL A 466 10.18 -12.26 -31.27
C VAL A 466 9.70 -12.03 -32.69
N LYS A 467 9.56 -10.77 -33.15
CA LYS A 467 9.21 -10.46 -34.54
C LYS A 467 10.27 -10.95 -35.50
N ASP A 468 11.55 -10.67 -35.23
CA ASP A 468 12.67 -11.10 -36.07
C ASP A 468 12.77 -12.62 -36.13
N ALA A 469 12.53 -13.32 -35.01
CA ALA A 469 12.49 -14.78 -34.97
C ALA A 469 11.34 -15.34 -35.83
N SER A 470 10.14 -14.72 -35.74
CA SER A 470 9.01 -15.16 -36.55
C SER A 470 9.20 -14.92 -38.04
N ILE A 471 9.81 -13.79 -38.43
CA ILE A 471 10.16 -13.48 -39.83
C ILE A 471 11.17 -14.48 -40.37
N ARG A 472 12.22 -14.83 -39.58
CA ARG A 472 13.20 -15.84 -39.95
C ARG A 472 12.61 -17.23 -40.12
N GLN A 473 11.65 -17.58 -39.26
CA GLN A 473 10.96 -18.87 -39.33
C GLN A 473 10.01 -18.96 -40.52
N GLU A 474 9.40 -17.86 -40.90
CA GLU A 474 8.52 -17.77 -42.08
C GLU A 474 9.37 -17.78 -43.38
N ALA A 475 10.49 -17.08 -43.41
CA ALA A 475 11.45 -17.12 -44.52
C ALA A 475 12.04 -18.53 -44.70
N ALA A 476 12.35 -19.25 -43.61
CA ALA A 476 12.83 -20.63 -43.67
C ALA A 476 11.79 -21.62 -44.18
N ARG A 477 10.47 -21.35 -44.00
CA ARG A 477 9.39 -22.16 -44.54
C ARG A 477 9.09 -21.92 -46.01
N LEU A 478 9.53 -20.80 -46.57
CA LEU A 478 9.37 -20.47 -48.00
C LEU A 478 10.54 -20.99 -48.87
N HIS A 479 11.60 -21.53 -48.28
CA HIS A 479 12.75 -22.13 -48.96
C HIS A 479 12.76 -23.66 -48.93
N TYR A 480 11.70 -24.29 -48.43
CA TYR A 480 11.40 -25.71 -48.56
C TYR A 480 10.11 -25.90 -49.39
#